data_90a391ddc0eeaded8d2b93cde5eed596
#
_entry.id   90a391ddc0eeaded8d2b93cde5eed596
#
_cell.length_a   1.000
_cell.length_b   1.000
_cell.length_c   1.000
_cell.angle_alpha   90.00
_cell.angle_beta   90.00
_cell.angle_gamma   90.00
#
_symmetry.space_group_name_H-M   'P 1'
#
loop_
_entity.id
_entity.type
_entity.pdbx_description
1 polymer ?
#
loop_
_entity_poly.entity_id
_entity_poly.type
_entity_poly.pdbx_seq_one_letter_code
_entity_poly.pdbx_strand_id
1 'polypeptide(L)'
;MNQELKYKWHSIYGQILSDRKLMTAWKQVEANKGCGGIDQETIESFETDEDNKIMEILSQLRDKSYQPTPVKRVYILKKNGKKRPLGIPIIKDRIVQQSLVNVIGPKCEAEIFHKWSCGYRPNLGPERTLQIILWNLEKGFNHIYDCDIKGFFDNIPHKKLMRVLAKYIADGTILNLIWRWLKAGYMEEGKYHDSTAGTPQGGVISPLLANLYLNELDWALEAEQIHFVRYADDCAPRKRGDATEVA
;
A
#
# COMPACT_ATOMS: atom_id res chain seq x y z
N MET A 1 -3.73 0.79 23.53
CA MET A 1 -5.16 0.74 23.12
C MET A 1 -5.21 0.95 21.62
N ASN A 2 -5.66 -0.07 20.85
CA ASN A 2 -5.94 0.15 19.43
C ASN A 2 -6.86 1.36 19.33
N GLN A 3 -6.48 2.36 18.55
CA GLN A 3 -7.35 3.50 18.29
C GLN A 3 -8.50 2.98 17.41
N GLU A 4 -9.54 2.43 18.06
CA GLU A 4 -10.78 2.15 17.33
C GLU A 4 -11.35 3.48 16.89
N LEU A 5 -11.57 3.61 15.58
CA LEU A 5 -12.26 4.80 15.06
C LEU A 5 -13.63 4.88 15.71
N LYS A 6 -13.98 6.06 16.21
CA LYS A 6 -15.32 6.33 16.75
C LYS A 6 -16.41 6.02 15.70
N TYR A 7 -16.09 6.22 14.42
CA TYR A 7 -16.97 5.93 13.28
C TYR A 7 -16.16 5.39 12.12
N LYS A 8 -16.64 4.33 11.48
CA LYS A 8 -16.06 3.81 10.23
C LYS A 8 -16.37 4.75 9.08
N TRP A 9 -15.49 4.76 8.09
CA TRP A 9 -15.67 5.59 6.89
C TRP A 9 -16.75 5.00 5.98
N HIS A 10 -17.76 5.82 5.69
CA HIS A 10 -18.87 5.54 4.79
C HIS A 10 -18.72 6.31 3.48
N SER A 11 -19.46 5.91 2.45
CA SER A 11 -19.62 6.64 1.19
C SER A 11 -18.31 7.01 0.49
N ILE A 12 -17.30 6.15 0.60
CA ILE A 12 -15.98 6.36 -0.03
C ILE A 12 -16.11 6.17 -1.54
N TYR A 13 -16.90 5.18 -1.98
CA TYR A 13 -17.05 4.88 -3.40
C TYR A 13 -17.56 6.07 -4.18
N GLY A 14 -18.57 6.78 -3.69
CA GLY A 14 -19.05 8.01 -4.31
C GLY A 14 -17.99 9.10 -4.45
N GLN A 15 -16.98 9.09 -3.58
CA GLN A 15 -15.91 10.09 -3.64
C GLN A 15 -14.91 9.86 -4.77
N ILE A 16 -14.79 8.65 -5.32
CA ILE A 16 -13.95 8.38 -6.51
C ILE A 16 -14.71 8.56 -7.83
N LEU A 17 -16.03 8.69 -7.80
CA LEU A 17 -16.89 8.82 -8.99
C LEU A 17 -16.91 10.26 -9.54
N SER A 18 -15.75 10.78 -9.89
CA SER A 18 -15.59 12.11 -10.46
C SER A 18 -14.49 12.10 -11.52
N ASP A 19 -14.80 12.65 -12.70
CA ASP A 19 -13.86 12.87 -13.79
C ASP A 19 -12.62 13.64 -13.32
N ARG A 20 -12.83 14.75 -12.60
CA ARG A 20 -11.73 15.55 -12.03
C ARG A 20 -10.82 14.73 -11.11
N LYS A 21 -11.37 13.86 -10.27
CA LYS A 21 -10.56 13.03 -9.37
C LYS A 21 -9.82 11.92 -10.10
N LEU A 22 -10.45 11.31 -11.09
CA LEU A 22 -9.80 10.33 -11.96
C LEU A 22 -8.71 10.98 -12.80
N MET A 23 -8.95 12.18 -13.34
CA MET A 23 -7.92 12.94 -14.05
C MET A 23 -6.75 13.31 -13.13
N THR A 24 -7.01 13.73 -11.89
CA THR A 24 -5.95 13.96 -10.90
C THR A 24 -5.14 12.70 -10.63
N ALA A 25 -5.80 11.55 -10.50
CA ALA A 25 -5.14 10.27 -10.33
C ALA A 25 -4.33 9.85 -11.56
N TRP A 26 -4.86 10.11 -12.76
CA TRP A 26 -4.13 9.90 -14.01
C TRP A 26 -2.84 10.72 -14.08
N LYS A 27 -2.90 12.03 -13.81
CA LYS A 27 -1.68 12.87 -13.82
C LYS A 27 -0.61 12.41 -12.82
N GLN A 28 -1.00 11.78 -11.71
CA GLN A 28 -0.06 11.16 -10.78
C GLN A 28 0.54 9.85 -11.34
N VAL A 29 -0.28 9.04 -12.02
CA VAL A 29 0.19 7.81 -12.69
C VAL A 29 1.13 8.15 -13.83
N GLU A 30 0.80 9.16 -14.64
CA GLU A 30 1.62 9.70 -15.71
C GLU A 30 2.98 10.18 -15.20
N ALA A 31 3.01 11.01 -14.14
CA ALA A 31 4.24 11.52 -13.53
C ALA A 31 5.15 10.41 -12.99
N ASN A 32 4.59 9.33 -12.48
CA ASN A 32 5.34 8.17 -12.01
C ASN A 32 5.89 7.31 -13.16
N LYS A 33 5.43 7.53 -14.39
CA LYS A 33 5.83 6.78 -15.59
C LYS A 33 5.63 5.26 -15.41
N GLY A 34 6.38 4.46 -16.10
CA GLY A 34 6.36 3.01 -15.97
C GLY A 34 5.84 2.33 -17.23
N CYS A 35 6.13 1.04 -17.36
CA CYS A 35 5.77 0.26 -18.54
C CYS A 35 4.31 -0.19 -18.52
N GLY A 36 3.80 -0.59 -19.68
CA GLY A 36 2.46 -1.13 -19.86
C GLY A 36 2.23 -2.44 -19.11
N GLY A 37 0.98 -2.69 -18.78
CA GLY A 37 0.52 -3.94 -18.15
C GLY A 37 0.46 -5.10 -19.15
N ILE A 38 -0.52 -5.98 -18.97
CA ILE A 38 -0.74 -7.13 -19.90
C ILE A 38 -1.29 -6.68 -21.25
N ASP A 39 -1.96 -5.53 -21.29
CA ASP A 39 -2.49 -4.87 -22.50
C ASP A 39 -1.42 -4.16 -23.32
N GLN A 40 -0.23 -4.01 -22.77
CA GLN A 40 0.91 -3.30 -23.35
C GLN A 40 0.65 -1.80 -23.62
N GLU A 41 -0.45 -1.23 -23.11
CA GLU A 41 -0.73 0.19 -23.25
C GLU A 41 0.34 1.02 -22.53
N THR A 42 0.95 1.97 -23.25
CA THR A 42 1.96 2.87 -22.69
C THR A 42 1.35 4.17 -22.18
N ILE A 43 2.09 4.89 -21.34
CA ILE A 43 1.66 6.22 -20.83
C ILE A 43 1.39 7.17 -21.98
N GLU A 44 2.26 7.20 -22.98
CA GLU A 44 2.13 8.05 -24.17
C GLU A 44 0.87 7.68 -24.99
N SER A 45 0.58 6.37 -25.13
CA SER A 45 -0.62 5.91 -25.81
C SER A 45 -1.91 6.26 -25.05
N PHE A 46 -1.87 6.21 -23.71
CA PHE A 46 -3.02 6.63 -22.90
C PHE A 46 -3.28 8.13 -23.01
N GLU A 47 -2.21 8.95 -22.94
CA GLU A 47 -2.25 10.40 -23.01
C GLU A 47 -2.91 10.93 -24.31
N THR A 48 -2.72 10.24 -25.44
CA THR A 48 -3.31 10.69 -26.73
C THR A 48 -4.84 10.78 -26.72
N ASP A 49 -5.52 10.06 -25.80
CA ASP A 49 -6.99 10.02 -25.70
C ASP A 49 -7.45 9.98 -24.23
N GLU A 50 -6.74 10.70 -23.37
CA GLU A 50 -6.93 10.63 -21.92
C GLU A 50 -8.35 10.99 -21.48
N ASP A 51 -8.96 12.00 -22.08
CA ASP A 51 -10.30 12.46 -21.70
C ASP A 51 -11.37 11.38 -21.95
N ASN A 52 -11.38 10.75 -23.13
CA ASN A 52 -12.34 9.69 -23.45
C ASN A 52 -12.10 8.44 -22.57
N LYS A 53 -10.85 8.04 -22.37
CA LYS A 53 -10.50 6.92 -21.51
C LYS A 53 -10.89 7.15 -20.04
N ILE A 54 -10.70 8.36 -19.53
CA ILE A 54 -11.16 8.73 -18.17
C ILE A 54 -12.68 8.68 -18.07
N MET A 55 -13.41 9.16 -19.09
CA MET A 55 -14.87 9.09 -19.13
C MET A 55 -15.37 7.63 -19.21
N GLU A 56 -14.68 6.76 -19.95
CA GLU A 56 -14.97 5.34 -19.98
C GLU A 56 -14.77 4.69 -18.61
N ILE A 57 -13.65 4.96 -17.93
CA ILE A 57 -13.39 4.48 -16.57
C ILE A 57 -14.51 4.96 -15.62
N LEU A 58 -14.89 6.24 -15.69
CA LEU A 58 -15.94 6.79 -14.85
C LEU A 58 -17.29 6.10 -15.11
N SER A 59 -17.64 5.85 -16.37
CA SER A 59 -18.85 5.10 -16.74
C SER A 59 -18.84 3.70 -16.14
N GLN A 60 -17.74 2.95 -16.34
CA GLN A 60 -17.59 1.61 -15.81
C GLN A 60 -17.64 1.55 -14.26
N LEU A 61 -17.17 2.59 -13.58
CA LEU A 61 -17.31 2.69 -12.12
C LEU A 61 -18.75 2.99 -11.72
N ARG A 62 -19.46 3.91 -12.43
CA ARG A 62 -20.86 4.29 -12.12
C ARG A 62 -21.83 3.14 -12.28
N ASP A 63 -21.72 2.39 -13.36
CA ASP A 63 -22.56 1.21 -13.62
C ASP A 63 -22.07 -0.09 -12.95
N LYS A 64 -20.92 -0.02 -12.23
CA LYS A 64 -20.27 -1.12 -11.52
C LYS A 64 -19.79 -2.26 -12.44
N SER A 65 -19.61 -2.00 -13.73
CA SER A 65 -19.06 -2.95 -14.71
C SER A 65 -17.53 -3.03 -14.69
N TYR A 66 -16.85 -2.07 -14.03
CA TYR A 66 -15.39 -2.10 -13.91
C TYR A 66 -14.90 -3.42 -13.31
N GLN A 67 -13.97 -4.08 -14.00
CA GLN A 67 -13.32 -5.30 -13.59
C GLN A 67 -11.80 -5.09 -13.50
N PRO A 68 -11.15 -5.40 -12.37
CA PRO A 68 -9.70 -5.45 -12.29
C PRO A 68 -9.12 -6.49 -13.24
N THR A 69 -7.96 -6.17 -13.80
CA THR A 69 -7.24 -7.01 -14.73
C THR A 69 -6.06 -7.69 -14.02
N PRO A 70 -5.71 -8.95 -14.38
CA PRO A 70 -4.51 -9.59 -13.85
C PRO A 70 -3.25 -8.74 -14.07
N VAL A 71 -2.35 -8.68 -13.10
CA VAL A 71 -1.11 -7.93 -13.27
C VAL A 71 -0.10 -8.69 -14.12
N LYS A 72 0.71 -7.99 -14.90
CA LYS A 72 1.84 -8.58 -15.64
C LYS A 72 2.98 -8.86 -14.67
N ARG A 73 3.37 -10.13 -14.49
CA ARG A 73 4.50 -10.53 -13.66
C ARG A 73 5.81 -10.32 -14.41
N VAL A 74 6.72 -9.61 -13.78
CA VAL A 74 8.10 -9.44 -14.23
C VAL A 74 9.05 -9.65 -13.04
N TYR A 75 10.35 -9.90 -13.32
CA TYR A 75 11.34 -10.12 -12.28
C TYR A 75 12.44 -9.07 -12.35
N ILE A 76 12.75 -8.48 -11.19
CA ILE A 76 13.89 -7.57 -11.03
C ILE A 76 14.98 -8.30 -10.27
N LEU A 77 16.23 -8.24 -10.78
CA LEU A 77 17.38 -8.81 -10.09
C LEU A 77 17.77 -7.94 -8.90
N LYS A 78 17.84 -8.53 -7.72
CA LYS A 78 18.41 -7.90 -6.52
C LYS A 78 19.94 -7.93 -6.60
N LYS A 79 20.63 -7.06 -5.85
CA LYS A 79 22.12 -7.04 -5.76
C LYS A 79 22.74 -8.39 -5.37
N ASN A 80 22.02 -9.22 -4.64
CA ASN A 80 22.43 -10.57 -4.21
C ASN A 80 22.10 -11.68 -5.24
N GLY A 81 21.74 -11.33 -6.48
CA GLY A 81 21.39 -12.27 -7.54
C GLY A 81 20.00 -12.91 -7.44
N LYS A 82 19.25 -12.68 -6.36
CA LYS A 82 17.88 -13.20 -6.22
C LYS A 82 16.91 -12.37 -7.07
N LYS A 83 15.91 -13.03 -7.64
CA LYS A 83 14.83 -12.38 -8.38
C LYS A 83 13.75 -11.87 -7.41
N ARG A 84 13.32 -10.61 -7.59
CA ARG A 84 12.15 -10.05 -6.92
C ARG A 84 10.98 -9.99 -7.90
N PRO A 85 9.87 -10.67 -7.64
CA PRO A 85 8.69 -10.57 -8.48
C PRO A 85 8.08 -9.17 -8.36
N LEU A 86 7.65 -8.60 -9.49
CA LEU A 86 6.92 -7.34 -9.58
C LEU A 86 5.67 -7.56 -10.41
N GLY A 87 4.53 -7.08 -9.95
CA GLY A 87 3.28 -7.11 -10.69
C GLY A 87 2.96 -5.74 -11.26
N ILE A 88 2.83 -5.63 -12.57
CA ILE A 88 2.54 -4.39 -13.27
C ILE A 88 1.06 -4.37 -13.67
N PRO A 89 0.21 -3.54 -13.01
CA PRO A 89 -1.17 -3.36 -13.41
C PRO A 89 -1.28 -2.59 -14.72
N ILE A 90 -2.37 -2.73 -15.45
CA ILE A 90 -2.72 -1.87 -16.58
C ILE A 90 -2.95 -0.43 -16.10
N ILE A 91 -2.85 0.54 -17.01
CA ILE A 91 -2.97 1.97 -16.67
C ILE A 91 -4.33 2.28 -16.05
N LYS A 92 -5.41 1.75 -16.60
CA LYS A 92 -6.75 1.88 -16.05
C LYS A 92 -6.83 1.49 -14.56
N ASP A 93 -6.27 0.35 -14.20
CA ASP A 93 -6.27 -0.14 -12.82
C ASP A 93 -5.42 0.74 -11.90
N ARG A 94 -4.27 1.25 -12.39
CA ARG A 94 -3.44 2.21 -11.64
C ARG A 94 -4.21 3.48 -11.31
N ILE A 95 -4.99 4.02 -12.27
CA ILE A 95 -5.79 5.23 -12.08
C ILE A 95 -6.87 5.02 -11.02
N VAL A 96 -7.61 3.92 -11.10
CA VAL A 96 -8.68 3.62 -10.12
C VAL A 96 -8.09 3.38 -8.73
N GLN A 97 -6.97 2.65 -8.63
CA GLN A 97 -6.25 2.46 -7.37
C GLN A 97 -5.73 3.79 -6.82
N GLN A 98 -5.13 4.64 -7.65
CA GLN A 98 -4.62 5.95 -7.24
C GLN A 98 -5.74 6.87 -6.78
N SER A 99 -6.89 6.87 -7.46
CA SER A 99 -8.06 7.64 -7.03
C SER A 99 -8.54 7.22 -5.63
N LEU A 100 -8.54 5.92 -5.33
CA LEU A 100 -8.86 5.43 -3.99
C LEU A 100 -7.79 5.82 -2.96
N VAL A 101 -6.50 5.70 -3.28
CA VAL A 101 -5.39 6.13 -2.43
C VAL A 101 -5.52 7.61 -2.07
N ASN A 102 -5.87 8.46 -3.03
CA ASN A 102 -6.08 9.90 -2.82
C ASN A 102 -7.24 10.21 -1.85
N VAL A 103 -8.23 9.31 -1.75
CA VAL A 103 -9.37 9.48 -0.83
C VAL A 103 -9.07 8.94 0.56
N ILE A 104 -8.52 7.71 0.66
CA ILE A 104 -8.34 7.07 1.96
C ILE A 104 -6.98 7.34 2.60
N GLY A 105 -5.94 7.63 1.82
CA GLY A 105 -4.59 7.90 2.33
C GLY A 105 -4.57 9.03 3.37
N PRO A 106 -5.10 10.23 3.08
CA PRO A 106 -5.14 11.32 4.06
C PRO A 106 -5.90 10.96 5.36
N LYS A 107 -6.94 10.13 5.26
CA LYS A 107 -7.68 9.64 6.43
C LYS A 107 -6.84 8.68 7.26
N CYS A 108 -6.10 7.78 6.61
CA CYS A 108 -5.18 6.88 7.30
C CYS A 108 -4.09 7.66 8.05
N GLU A 109 -3.53 8.69 7.41
CA GLU A 109 -2.51 9.55 8.03
C GLU A 109 -3.03 10.27 9.27
N ALA A 110 -4.26 10.81 9.20
CA ALA A 110 -4.83 11.59 10.28
C ALA A 110 -5.37 10.76 11.46
N GLU A 111 -5.88 9.55 11.19
CA GLU A 111 -6.74 8.85 12.15
C GLU A 111 -6.22 7.47 12.56
N ILE A 112 -5.31 6.84 11.77
CA ILE A 112 -4.98 5.41 11.96
C ILE A 112 -3.50 5.19 12.22
N PHE A 113 -2.63 5.73 11.38
CA PHE A 113 -1.23 5.33 11.35
C PHE A 113 -0.46 5.79 12.57
N HIS A 114 0.28 4.85 13.14
CA HIS A 114 1.15 5.12 14.26
C HIS A 114 2.27 6.12 13.89
N LYS A 115 2.63 7.01 14.80
CA LYS A 115 3.64 8.08 14.62
C LYS A 115 5.06 7.56 14.32
N TRP A 116 5.38 6.33 14.74
CA TRP A 116 6.67 5.67 14.52
C TRP A 116 6.70 4.74 13.30
N SER A 117 5.61 4.69 12.56
CA SER A 117 5.52 4.01 11.28
C SER A 117 5.93 4.94 10.16
N CYS A 118 6.94 4.56 9.38
CA CYS A 118 7.51 5.28 8.26
C CYS A 118 7.50 4.42 6.99
N GLY A 119 7.91 4.99 5.87
CA GLY A 119 7.88 4.31 4.56
C GLY A 119 6.50 4.27 3.95
N TYR A 120 6.43 4.50 2.64
CA TYR A 120 5.19 4.58 1.86
C TYR A 120 4.19 5.63 2.39
N ARG A 121 4.65 6.60 3.15
CA ARG A 121 3.85 7.66 3.75
C ARG A 121 4.42 9.03 3.36
N PRO A 122 3.57 10.06 3.16
CA PRO A 122 4.02 11.40 2.81
C PRO A 122 4.99 11.96 3.86
N ASN A 123 6.12 12.51 3.41
CA ASN A 123 7.15 13.14 4.26
C ASN A 123 7.79 12.23 5.33
N LEU A 124 7.55 10.92 5.30
CA LEU A 124 8.12 9.94 6.22
C LEU A 124 9.05 8.96 5.46
N GLY A 125 9.97 9.53 4.70
CA GLY A 125 11.00 8.80 3.96
C GLY A 125 12.18 8.34 4.85
N PRO A 126 13.26 7.77 4.22
CA PRO A 126 14.42 7.24 4.93
C PRO A 126 15.11 8.27 5.83
N GLU A 127 15.24 9.52 5.39
CA GLU A 127 15.87 10.61 6.16
C GLU A 127 15.13 10.88 7.48
N ARG A 128 13.80 10.97 7.41
CA ARG A 128 12.97 11.17 8.60
C ARG A 128 13.05 9.97 9.54
N THR A 129 13.07 8.78 8.99
CA THR A 129 13.26 7.54 9.76
C THR A 129 14.59 7.55 10.52
N LEU A 130 15.67 7.92 9.83
CA LEU A 130 16.99 8.04 10.44
C LEU A 130 17.01 9.08 11.57
N GLN A 131 16.40 10.25 11.37
CA GLN A 131 16.28 11.27 12.43
C GLN A 131 15.59 10.72 13.68
N ILE A 132 14.51 9.98 13.52
CA ILE A 132 13.80 9.33 14.62
C ILE A 132 14.70 8.28 15.32
N ILE A 133 15.50 7.54 14.56
CA ILE A 133 16.46 6.58 15.10
C ILE A 133 17.50 7.29 15.96
N LEU A 134 18.14 8.32 15.43
CA LEU A 134 19.18 9.09 16.14
C LEU A 134 18.62 9.73 17.42
N TRP A 135 17.46 10.36 17.34
CA TRP A 135 16.80 10.94 18.52
C TRP A 135 16.52 9.89 19.62
N ASN A 136 16.16 8.64 19.26
CA ASN A 136 15.97 7.59 20.25
C ASN A 136 17.31 7.12 20.86
N LEU A 137 18.39 7.04 20.07
CA LEU A 137 19.73 6.71 20.55
C LEU A 137 20.20 7.73 21.62
N GLU A 138 20.02 9.04 21.36
CA GLU A 138 20.33 10.12 22.31
C GLU A 138 19.55 9.97 23.62
N LYS A 139 18.38 9.33 23.61
CA LYS A 139 17.58 9.03 24.80
C LYS A 139 17.95 7.74 25.52
N GLY A 140 19.03 7.09 25.10
CA GLY A 140 19.55 5.88 25.73
C GLY A 140 18.90 4.58 25.25
N PHE A 141 18.13 4.59 24.13
CA PHE A 141 17.63 3.38 23.50
C PHE A 141 18.68 2.82 22.54
N ASN A 142 19.71 2.16 23.08
CA ASN A 142 20.90 1.72 22.36
C ASN A 142 20.90 0.24 21.97
N HIS A 143 19.97 -0.58 22.49
CA HIS A 143 19.76 -1.94 22.03
C HIS A 143 18.71 -1.97 20.94
N ILE A 144 19.11 -2.30 19.73
CA ILE A 144 18.25 -2.34 18.53
C ILE A 144 18.16 -3.78 18.06
N TYR A 145 16.92 -4.26 17.85
CA TYR A 145 16.64 -5.51 17.19
C TYR A 145 16.24 -5.21 15.74
N ASP A 146 16.94 -5.79 14.79
CA ASP A 146 16.60 -5.67 13.37
C ASP A 146 15.67 -6.83 12.98
N CYS A 147 14.44 -6.48 12.56
CA CYS A 147 13.39 -7.43 12.23
C CYS A 147 12.90 -7.18 10.82
N ASP A 148 13.14 -8.13 9.91
CA ASP A 148 12.60 -8.16 8.55
C ASP A 148 11.51 -9.22 8.41
N ILE A 149 10.38 -8.87 7.81
CA ILE A 149 9.30 -9.82 7.52
C ILE A 149 9.55 -10.44 6.15
N LYS A 150 10.08 -11.65 6.12
CA LYS A 150 10.42 -12.35 4.88
C LYS A 150 9.25 -12.46 3.91
N GLY A 151 9.42 -11.83 2.74
CA GLY A 151 8.44 -11.88 1.66
C GLY A 151 7.09 -11.30 2.05
N PHE A 152 7.07 -10.24 2.84
CA PHE A 152 5.87 -9.66 3.43
C PHE A 152 4.73 -9.45 2.43
N PHE A 153 5.00 -8.70 1.34
CA PHE A 153 3.99 -8.39 0.33
C PHE A 153 3.37 -9.63 -0.33
N ASP A 154 4.15 -10.69 -0.51
CA ASP A 154 3.69 -11.92 -1.16
C ASP A 154 2.90 -12.83 -0.20
N ASN A 155 3.01 -12.61 1.10
CA ASN A 155 2.45 -13.49 2.13
C ASN A 155 1.31 -12.87 2.96
N ILE A 156 0.85 -11.65 2.66
CA ILE A 156 -0.29 -11.05 3.37
C ILE A 156 -1.56 -11.88 3.12
N PRO A 157 -2.16 -12.52 4.16
CA PRO A 157 -3.35 -13.32 3.96
C PRO A 157 -4.55 -12.43 3.64
N HIS A 158 -5.15 -12.58 2.45
CA HIS A 158 -6.25 -11.74 1.96
C HIS A 158 -7.39 -11.59 2.97
N LYS A 159 -7.85 -12.71 3.57
CA LYS A 159 -8.95 -12.68 4.55
C LYS A 159 -8.60 -11.87 5.82
N LYS A 160 -7.32 -11.93 6.27
CA LYS A 160 -6.88 -11.15 7.42
C LYS A 160 -6.79 -9.66 7.08
N LEU A 161 -6.21 -9.33 5.91
CA LEU A 161 -6.17 -7.96 5.41
C LEU A 161 -7.58 -7.36 5.32
N MET A 162 -8.53 -8.08 4.72
CA MET A 162 -9.92 -7.60 4.61
C MET A 162 -10.59 -7.39 5.96
N ARG A 163 -10.29 -8.22 6.98
CA ARG A 163 -10.79 -7.98 8.36
C ARG A 163 -10.22 -6.69 8.96
N VAL A 164 -8.92 -6.42 8.73
CA VAL A 164 -8.30 -5.17 9.18
C VAL A 164 -8.96 -3.97 8.48
N LEU A 165 -9.11 -4.01 7.15
CA LEU A 165 -9.76 -2.95 6.39
C LEU A 165 -11.20 -2.68 6.86
N ALA A 166 -11.96 -3.74 7.17
CA ALA A 166 -13.33 -3.64 7.65
C ALA A 166 -13.47 -3.02 9.06
N LYS A 167 -12.36 -2.86 9.81
CA LYS A 167 -12.36 -2.07 11.05
C LYS A 167 -12.56 -0.58 10.76
N TYR A 168 -12.03 -0.10 9.64
CA TYR A 168 -11.99 1.32 9.26
C TYR A 168 -13.01 1.69 8.19
N ILE A 169 -13.24 0.81 7.23
CA ILE A 169 -14.08 1.04 6.05
C ILE A 169 -15.42 0.30 6.23
N ALA A 170 -16.53 1.05 6.21
CA ALA A 170 -17.88 0.49 6.19
C ALA A 170 -18.48 0.38 4.77
N ASP A 171 -17.83 1.02 3.78
CA ASP A 171 -18.25 0.99 2.37
C ASP A 171 -17.99 -0.38 1.75
N GLY A 172 -19.02 -1.21 1.66
CA GLY A 172 -18.95 -2.56 1.10
C GLY A 172 -18.53 -2.59 -0.38
N THR A 173 -18.84 -1.53 -1.15
CA THR A 173 -18.43 -1.43 -2.56
C THR A 173 -16.92 -1.28 -2.65
N ILE A 174 -16.32 -0.46 -1.81
CA ILE A 174 -14.86 -0.31 -1.72
C ILE A 174 -14.18 -1.59 -1.23
N LEU A 175 -14.72 -2.23 -0.19
CA LEU A 175 -14.16 -3.49 0.29
C LEU A 175 -14.20 -4.57 -0.81
N ASN A 176 -15.31 -4.66 -1.54
CA ASN A 176 -15.41 -5.58 -2.68
C ASN A 176 -14.43 -5.24 -3.81
N LEU A 177 -14.24 -3.96 -4.11
CA LEU A 177 -13.28 -3.50 -5.11
C LEU A 177 -11.84 -3.90 -4.74
N ILE A 178 -11.44 -3.66 -3.49
CA ILE A 178 -10.11 -4.09 -2.99
C ILE A 178 -9.98 -5.61 -3.05
N TRP A 179 -11.01 -6.36 -2.64
CA TRP A 179 -11.02 -7.82 -2.73
C TRP A 179 -10.80 -8.31 -4.16
N ARG A 180 -11.45 -7.69 -5.13
CA ARG A 180 -11.31 -8.04 -6.55
C ARG A 180 -9.90 -7.75 -7.07
N TRP A 181 -9.24 -6.65 -6.66
CA TRP A 181 -7.83 -6.42 -6.98
C TRP A 181 -6.91 -7.50 -6.40
N LEU A 182 -7.13 -7.87 -5.14
CA LEU A 182 -6.34 -8.93 -4.49
C LEU A 182 -6.51 -10.29 -5.19
N LYS A 183 -7.70 -10.54 -5.76
CA LYS A 183 -8.05 -11.79 -6.45
C LYS A 183 -7.86 -11.77 -7.96
N ALA A 184 -7.45 -10.64 -8.54
CA ALA A 184 -7.28 -10.51 -9.99
C ALA A 184 -6.21 -11.45 -10.59
N GLY A 185 -5.28 -11.95 -9.76
CA GLY A 185 -4.23 -12.85 -10.21
C GLY A 185 -3.11 -12.15 -10.99
N TYR A 186 -2.29 -12.95 -11.65
CA TYR A 186 -1.21 -12.41 -12.47
C TYR A 186 -0.96 -13.27 -13.72
N MET A 187 -0.43 -12.62 -14.75
CA MET A 187 0.02 -13.26 -15.99
C MET A 187 1.55 -13.39 -15.96
N GLU A 188 2.06 -14.59 -16.16
CA GLU A 188 3.48 -14.90 -16.24
C GLU A 188 3.73 -15.78 -17.46
N GLU A 189 4.61 -15.37 -18.36
CA GLU A 189 4.95 -16.12 -19.59
C GLU A 189 3.70 -16.56 -20.40
N GLY A 190 2.70 -15.68 -20.46
CA GLY A 190 1.44 -15.94 -21.18
C GLY A 190 0.44 -16.86 -20.46
N LYS A 191 0.74 -17.29 -19.22
CA LYS A 191 -0.14 -18.12 -18.40
C LYS A 191 -0.75 -17.32 -17.26
N TYR A 192 -2.04 -17.57 -16.99
CA TYR A 192 -2.73 -16.99 -15.85
C TYR A 192 -2.44 -17.80 -14.59
N HIS A 193 -2.26 -17.08 -13.48
CA HIS A 193 -2.09 -17.65 -12.15
C HIS A 193 -3.00 -16.96 -11.14
N ASP A 194 -3.67 -17.74 -10.33
CA ASP A 194 -4.51 -17.23 -9.24
C ASP A 194 -3.67 -16.57 -8.13
N SER A 195 -4.25 -15.54 -7.50
CA SER A 195 -3.70 -14.94 -6.28
C SER A 195 -4.45 -15.48 -5.06
N THR A 196 -3.75 -16.21 -4.19
CA THR A 196 -4.30 -16.77 -2.95
C THR A 196 -3.90 -15.97 -1.71
N ALA A 197 -2.78 -15.25 -1.79
CA ALA A 197 -2.23 -14.39 -0.74
C ALA A 197 -1.42 -13.26 -1.40
N GLY A 198 -1.06 -12.28 -0.61
CA GLY A 198 -0.21 -11.16 -0.99
C GLY A 198 -0.97 -10.01 -1.63
N THR A 199 -0.24 -8.89 -1.76
CA THR A 199 -0.63 -7.76 -2.59
C THR A 199 0.38 -7.63 -3.72
N PRO A 200 -0.03 -7.34 -4.98
CA PRO A 200 0.92 -7.24 -6.08
C PRO A 200 2.01 -6.21 -5.78
N GLN A 201 3.28 -6.65 -5.69
CA GLN A 201 4.40 -5.71 -5.60
C GLN A 201 4.45 -4.90 -6.90
N GLY A 202 4.17 -3.59 -6.79
CA GLY A 202 4.01 -2.68 -7.94
C GLY A 202 2.58 -2.19 -8.17
N GLY A 203 1.60 -2.75 -7.48
CA GLY A 203 0.25 -2.16 -7.41
C GLY A 203 0.27 -0.83 -6.65
N VAL A 204 -0.41 0.19 -7.18
CA VAL A 204 -0.43 1.55 -6.60
C VAL A 204 -0.99 1.57 -5.17
N ILE A 205 -2.01 0.75 -4.89
CA ILE A 205 -2.64 0.67 -3.57
C ILE A 205 -1.88 -0.24 -2.59
N SER A 206 -1.01 -1.12 -3.08
CA SER A 206 -0.35 -2.15 -2.26
C SER A 206 0.44 -1.60 -1.08
N PRO A 207 1.20 -0.49 -1.20
CA PRO A 207 1.90 0.10 -0.06
C PRO A 207 0.96 0.59 1.05
N LEU A 208 -0.18 1.17 0.68
CA LEU A 208 -1.19 1.63 1.64
C LEU A 208 -1.85 0.45 2.37
N LEU A 209 -2.20 -0.61 1.64
CA LEU A 209 -2.76 -1.83 2.24
C LEU A 209 -1.75 -2.53 3.17
N ALA A 210 -0.48 -2.53 2.79
CA ALA A 210 0.61 -3.05 3.61
C ALA A 210 0.74 -2.27 4.93
N ASN A 211 0.74 -0.95 4.87
CA ASN A 211 0.79 -0.11 6.08
C ASN A 211 -0.45 -0.28 6.95
N LEU A 212 -1.66 -0.39 6.38
CA LEU A 212 -2.88 -0.67 7.15
C LEU A 212 -2.80 -2.03 7.86
N TYR A 213 -2.24 -3.05 7.21
CA TYR A 213 -2.07 -4.36 7.81
C TYR A 213 -1.04 -4.35 8.94
N LEU A 214 0.11 -3.71 8.73
CA LEU A 214 1.19 -3.60 9.72
C LEU A 214 0.86 -2.65 10.88
N ASN A 215 -0.11 -1.78 10.72
CA ASN A 215 -0.56 -0.90 11.80
C ASN A 215 -1.08 -1.69 13.02
N GLU A 216 -1.58 -2.91 12.83
CA GLU A 216 -1.93 -3.81 13.94
C GLU A 216 -0.69 -4.18 14.77
N LEU A 217 0.46 -4.41 14.12
CA LEU A 217 1.72 -4.66 14.79
C LEU A 217 2.21 -3.40 15.52
N ASP A 218 2.12 -2.24 14.88
CA ASP A 218 2.56 -0.97 15.46
C ASP A 218 1.86 -0.69 16.78
N TRP A 219 0.54 -0.84 16.84
CA TRP A 219 -0.24 -0.64 18.05
C TRP A 219 -0.06 -1.76 19.08
N ALA A 220 0.24 -3.00 18.66
CA ALA A 220 0.59 -4.08 19.58
C ALA A 220 1.92 -3.80 20.28
N LEU A 221 2.94 -3.32 19.55
CA LEU A 221 4.22 -2.93 20.13
C LEU A 221 4.08 -1.75 21.11
N GLU A 222 3.26 -0.74 20.77
CA GLU A 222 2.97 0.38 21.68
C GLU A 222 2.24 -0.11 22.94
N ALA A 223 1.30 -1.04 22.85
CA ALA A 223 0.58 -1.60 23.99
C ALA A 223 1.51 -2.34 24.97
N GLU A 224 2.52 -3.02 24.45
CA GLU A 224 3.58 -3.69 25.22
C GLU A 224 4.69 -2.70 25.68
N GLN A 225 4.52 -1.42 25.46
CA GLN A 225 5.50 -0.37 25.80
C GLN A 225 6.86 -0.56 25.10
N ILE A 226 6.88 -1.27 23.96
CA ILE A 226 8.08 -1.48 23.16
C ILE A 226 8.30 -0.25 22.27
N HIS A 227 9.42 0.44 22.46
CA HIS A 227 9.81 1.50 21.55
C HIS A 227 10.27 0.90 20.22
N PHE A 228 9.79 1.41 19.10
CA PHE A 228 10.14 0.92 17.79
C PHE A 228 10.19 2.04 16.76
N VAL A 229 10.78 1.77 15.63
CA VAL A 229 10.57 2.51 14.37
C VAL A 229 10.40 1.48 13.28
N ARG A 230 9.35 1.63 12.48
CA ARG A 230 9.12 0.79 11.32
C ARG A 230 9.31 1.60 10.04
N TYR A 231 10.03 1.05 9.08
CA TYR A 231 10.14 1.57 7.72
C TYR A 231 9.64 0.50 6.74
N ALA A 232 8.42 0.68 6.23
CA ALA A 232 7.72 -0.34 5.43
C ALA A 232 7.58 -1.66 6.20
N ASP A 233 8.19 -2.74 5.72
CA ASP A 233 8.22 -4.08 6.33
C ASP A 233 9.42 -4.31 7.28
N ASP A 234 10.40 -3.39 7.29
CA ASP A 234 11.52 -3.42 8.23
C ASP A 234 11.12 -2.78 9.56
N CYS A 235 11.29 -3.48 10.66
CA CYS A 235 10.97 -2.98 11.99
C CYS A 235 12.17 -3.05 12.94
N ALA A 236 12.43 -1.97 13.64
CA ALA A 236 13.53 -1.87 14.61
C ALA A 236 12.98 -1.59 16.03
N PRO A 237 12.51 -2.61 16.77
CA PRO A 237 12.19 -2.50 18.18
C PRO A 237 13.43 -2.18 19.01
N ARG A 238 13.26 -1.50 20.17
CA ARG A 238 14.36 -0.98 20.96
C ARG A 238 14.12 -1.12 22.44
N LYS A 239 15.24 -1.30 23.18
CA LYS A 239 15.27 -1.31 24.63
C LYS A 239 16.34 -0.33 25.13
N ARG A 240 16.13 0.28 26.30
CA ARG A 240 17.21 0.97 27.02
C ARG A 240 18.22 -0.07 27.48
N GLY A 241 19.50 0.20 27.24
CA GLY A 241 20.59 -0.57 27.88
C GLY A 241 20.59 -0.31 29.38
N ASP A 242 20.77 -1.35 30.16
CA ASP A 242 21.05 -1.15 31.58
C ASP A 242 22.43 -0.49 31.71
N ALA A 243 22.54 0.51 32.60
CA ALA A 243 23.78 1.25 32.83
C ALA A 243 24.96 0.39 33.32
N THR A 244 24.74 -0.90 33.52
CA THR A 244 25.69 -1.89 34.03
C THR A 244 26.42 -2.69 32.93
N GLU A 245 26.09 -2.52 31.64
CA GLU A 245 26.76 -3.26 30.55
C GLU A 245 27.85 -2.48 29.80
N VAL A 246 28.27 -1.33 30.32
CA VAL A 246 29.43 -0.56 29.81
C VAL A 246 30.52 -0.56 30.87
N ALA A 247 31.22 -1.68 30.98
CA ALA A 247 32.49 -1.78 31.68
C ALA A 247 33.46 -2.66 30.87
#